data_f7ef99173855829d301e553c592f1c06
#
_entry.id   f7ef99173855829d301e553c592f1c06
#
_cell.length_a   1.000
_cell.length_b   1.000
_cell.length_c   1.000
_cell.angle_alpha   90.00
_cell.angle_beta   90.00
_cell.angle_gamma   90.00
#
_symmetry.space_group_name_H-M   'P 1'
#
loop_
_entity.id
_entity.type
_entity.pdbx_description
1 polymer ?
#
loop_
_entity_poly.entity_id
_entity_poly.type
_entity_poly.pdbx_seq_one_letter_code
_entity_poly.pdbx_strand_id
1 'polypeptide(L)'
;MRQISILVLAVLMGFTGIAVSSNKRETSAATPIVHATDPDTLRTLGEQRFRANCGRCHAAPQKFPPRAMATVLRHMRVRATITDEDMRAVLFYMTQ
;
A
#
# COMPACT_ATOMS: atom_id res chain seq x y z
N MET A 1 -28.64 -26.61 -48.76
CA MET A 1 -27.82 -27.12 -47.64
C MET A 1 -26.37 -26.64 -47.66
N ARG A 2 -25.71 -26.52 -48.84
CA ARG A 2 -24.32 -26.01 -48.91
C ARG A 2 -24.16 -24.53 -48.48
N GLN A 3 -25.18 -23.71 -48.74
CA GLN A 3 -25.13 -22.28 -48.37
C GLN A 3 -25.21 -22.05 -46.87
N ILE A 4 -25.97 -22.88 -46.15
CA ILE A 4 -26.15 -22.75 -44.70
C ILE A 4 -24.87 -23.16 -43.96
N SER A 5 -24.15 -24.15 -44.49
CA SER A 5 -22.88 -24.62 -43.91
C SER A 5 -21.79 -23.55 -43.98
N ILE A 6 -21.77 -22.75 -45.04
CA ILE A 6 -20.79 -21.69 -45.23
C ILE A 6 -21.06 -20.52 -44.26
N LEU A 7 -22.35 -20.19 -44.03
CA LEU A 7 -22.74 -19.16 -43.08
C LEU A 7 -22.43 -19.53 -41.62
N VAL A 8 -22.63 -20.78 -41.26
CA VAL A 8 -22.29 -21.29 -39.92
C VAL A 8 -20.78 -21.23 -39.67
N LEU A 9 -19.97 -21.56 -40.70
CA LEU A 9 -18.51 -21.51 -40.58
C LEU A 9 -17.99 -20.09 -40.45
N ALA A 10 -18.64 -19.12 -41.12
CA ALA A 10 -18.25 -17.69 -41.02
C ALA A 10 -18.56 -17.09 -39.65
N VAL A 11 -19.60 -17.53 -38.95
CA VAL A 11 -19.95 -17.04 -37.62
C VAL A 11 -19.03 -17.61 -36.55
N LEU A 12 -18.47 -18.80 -36.76
CA LEU A 12 -17.54 -19.41 -35.79
C LEU A 12 -16.12 -18.81 -35.84
N MET A 13 -15.75 -18.12 -36.93
CA MET A 13 -14.43 -17.48 -37.06
C MET A 13 -14.39 -16.06 -36.53
N GLY A 14 -15.53 -15.47 -36.17
CA GLY A 14 -15.64 -14.06 -35.73
C GLY A 14 -15.41 -13.81 -34.23
N PHE A 15 -15.20 -14.83 -33.40
CA PHE A 15 -15.16 -14.69 -31.94
C PHE A 15 -13.78 -14.99 -31.32
N THR A 16 -12.70 -14.75 -32.06
CA THR A 16 -11.38 -14.63 -31.41
C THR A 16 -11.13 -13.17 -31.02
N GLY A 17 -12.01 -12.64 -30.19
CA GLY A 17 -11.75 -11.46 -29.42
C GLY A 17 -10.65 -11.78 -28.42
N ILE A 18 -9.42 -11.38 -28.75
CA ILE A 18 -8.30 -11.38 -27.82
C ILE A 18 -8.68 -10.35 -26.75
N ALA A 19 -9.23 -10.84 -25.64
CA ALA A 19 -9.23 -10.09 -24.41
C ALA A 19 -7.77 -9.92 -23.99
N VAL A 20 -7.13 -8.87 -24.45
CA VAL A 20 -5.91 -8.37 -23.85
C VAL A 20 -6.32 -7.89 -22.49
N SER A 21 -6.34 -8.80 -21.53
CA SER A 21 -6.31 -8.47 -20.14
C SER A 21 -4.98 -7.73 -19.96
N SER A 22 -5.05 -6.41 -19.98
CA SER A 22 -3.98 -5.57 -19.46
C SER A 22 -3.92 -5.88 -17.97
N ASN A 23 -3.27 -7.00 -17.64
CA ASN A 23 -2.74 -7.20 -16.33
C ASN A 23 -1.65 -6.13 -16.18
N LYS A 24 -2.08 -4.93 -15.78
CA LYS A 24 -1.21 -3.94 -15.23
C LYS A 24 -0.62 -4.63 -14.01
N ARG A 25 0.46 -5.38 -14.23
CA ARG A 25 1.42 -5.64 -13.17
C ARG A 25 1.77 -4.25 -12.68
N GLU A 26 1.11 -3.84 -11.64
CA GLU A 26 1.73 -2.90 -10.74
C GLU A 26 3.03 -3.60 -10.37
N THR A 27 4.05 -3.29 -11.12
CA THR A 27 5.41 -3.47 -10.66
C THR A 27 5.36 -2.79 -9.30
N SER A 28 5.36 -3.60 -8.26
CA SER A 28 5.68 -3.13 -6.93
C SER A 28 7.07 -2.56 -7.09
N ALA A 29 7.11 -1.32 -7.57
CA ALA A 29 8.30 -0.52 -7.55
C ALA A 29 8.69 -0.57 -6.09
N ALA A 30 9.77 -1.27 -5.79
CA ALA A 30 10.41 -1.20 -4.50
C ALA A 30 10.42 0.29 -4.18
N THR A 31 9.59 0.67 -3.21
CA THR A 31 9.49 2.07 -2.80
C THR A 31 10.93 2.48 -2.55
N PRO A 32 11.46 3.47 -3.28
CA PRO A 32 12.83 3.88 -3.04
C PRO A 32 12.93 4.10 -1.55
N ILE A 33 13.96 3.55 -0.92
CA ILE A 33 14.25 3.78 0.49
C ILE A 33 14.55 5.27 0.57
N VAL A 34 13.51 6.06 0.70
CA VAL A 34 13.60 7.49 0.95
C VAL A 34 14.09 7.56 2.38
N HIS A 35 15.39 7.70 2.55
CA HIS A 35 15.92 8.19 3.82
C HIS A 35 15.37 9.61 3.96
N ALA A 36 14.16 9.70 4.47
CA ALA A 36 13.48 10.97 4.68
C ALA A 36 14.24 11.72 5.77
N THR A 37 15.18 12.54 5.33
CA THR A 37 15.95 13.46 6.19
C THR A 37 15.19 14.77 6.37
N ASP A 38 14.27 15.03 5.43
CA ASP A 38 13.42 16.23 5.47
C ASP A 38 12.25 16.03 6.45
N PRO A 39 12.03 16.97 7.40
CA PRO A 39 11.00 16.86 8.42
C PRO A 39 9.58 16.72 7.87
N ASP A 40 9.24 17.44 6.81
CA ASP A 40 7.89 17.39 6.23
C ASP A 40 7.64 16.04 5.53
N THR A 41 8.62 15.53 4.83
CA THR A 41 8.59 14.21 4.22
C THR A 41 8.49 13.12 5.30
N LEU A 42 9.26 13.22 6.36
CA LEU A 42 9.24 12.27 7.47
C LEU A 42 7.89 12.27 8.19
N ARG A 43 7.30 13.44 8.40
CA ARG A 43 5.97 13.59 8.99
C ARG A 43 4.89 12.96 8.12
N THR A 44 4.90 13.25 6.82
CA THR A 44 3.93 12.68 5.86
C THR A 44 4.04 11.16 5.79
N LEU A 45 5.27 10.65 5.73
CA LEU A 45 5.52 9.21 5.77
C LEU A 45 5.02 8.59 7.08
N GLY A 46 5.30 9.22 8.21
CA GLY A 46 4.85 8.77 9.53
C GLY A 46 3.34 8.70 9.63
N GLU A 47 2.62 9.70 9.13
CA GLU A 47 1.17 9.71 9.07
C GLU A 47 0.62 8.55 8.22
N GLN A 48 1.16 8.35 7.04
CA GLN A 48 0.76 7.24 6.17
C GLN A 48 0.98 5.89 6.83
N ARG A 49 2.15 5.68 7.44
CA ARG A 49 2.48 4.44 8.13
C ARG A 49 1.62 4.21 9.36
N PHE A 50 1.32 5.27 10.11
CA PHE A 50 0.38 5.19 11.22
C PHE A 50 -1.00 4.75 10.75
N ARG A 51 -1.57 5.39 9.74
CA ARG A 51 -2.89 5.03 9.21
C ARG A 51 -2.94 3.59 8.71
N ALA A 52 -1.92 3.16 7.98
CA ALA A 52 -1.86 1.82 7.40
C ALA A 52 -1.72 0.71 8.46
N ASN A 53 -0.95 0.93 9.51
CA ASN A 53 -0.56 -0.12 10.44
C ASN A 53 -1.21 -0.01 11.83
N CYS A 54 -1.50 1.20 12.29
CA CYS A 54 -2.02 1.45 13.65
C CYS A 54 -3.49 1.87 13.62
N GLY A 55 -3.87 2.73 12.69
CA GLY A 55 -5.22 3.33 12.59
C GLY A 55 -6.33 2.33 12.31
N ARG A 56 -6.00 1.10 11.95
CA ARG A 56 -6.98 0.03 11.74
C ARG A 56 -7.64 -0.46 13.04
N CYS A 57 -6.95 -0.32 14.16
CA CYS A 57 -7.41 -0.84 15.44
C CYS A 57 -7.88 0.27 16.38
N HIS A 58 -7.27 1.44 16.32
CA HIS A 58 -7.61 2.55 17.22
C HIS A 58 -7.20 3.90 16.59
N ALA A 59 -7.82 4.95 17.06
CA ALA A 59 -7.42 6.31 16.70
C ALA A 59 -6.03 6.64 17.27
N ALA A 60 -5.40 7.71 16.73
CA ALA A 60 -4.15 8.20 17.27
C ALA A 60 -4.31 8.52 18.77
N PRO A 61 -3.44 8.00 19.63
CA PRO A 61 -3.49 8.35 21.05
C PRO A 61 -3.17 9.83 21.24
N GLN A 62 -3.56 10.35 22.38
CA GLN A 62 -3.19 11.72 22.76
C GLN A 62 -1.68 11.87 22.82
N LYS A 63 -1.18 13.07 22.56
CA LYS A 63 0.26 13.35 22.54
C LYS A 63 0.90 13.01 23.88
N PHE A 64 1.81 12.08 23.85
CA PHE A 64 2.69 11.77 24.98
C PHE A 64 4.06 12.41 24.79
N PRO A 65 4.83 12.65 25.86
CA PRO A 65 6.21 13.03 25.72
C PRO A 65 6.99 12.02 24.86
N PRO A 66 7.99 12.47 24.07
CA PRO A 66 8.69 11.61 23.10
C PRO A 66 9.21 10.28 23.68
N ARG A 67 9.71 10.30 24.91
CA ARG A 67 10.19 9.06 25.58
C ARG A 67 9.08 8.07 25.85
N ALA A 68 7.92 8.54 26.31
CA ALA A 68 6.77 7.69 26.55
C ALA A 68 6.22 7.15 25.24
N MET A 69 6.13 7.99 24.23
CA MET A 69 5.70 7.58 22.88
C MET A 69 6.63 6.53 22.28
N ALA A 70 7.94 6.69 22.41
CA ALA A 70 8.90 5.69 21.97
C ALA A 70 8.70 4.33 22.63
N THR A 71 8.34 4.30 23.92
CA THR A 71 8.02 3.06 24.65
C THR A 71 6.75 2.42 24.13
N VAL A 72 5.70 3.20 23.90
CA VAL A 72 4.44 2.72 23.30
C VAL A 72 4.70 2.11 21.93
N LEU A 73 5.41 2.82 21.05
CA LEU A 73 5.70 2.32 19.69
C LEU A 73 6.55 1.05 19.70
N ARG A 74 7.48 0.92 20.65
CA ARG A 74 8.28 -0.31 20.80
C ARG A 74 7.40 -1.52 21.13
N HIS A 75 6.39 -1.35 21.98
CA HIS A 75 5.42 -2.40 22.29
C HIS A 75 4.51 -2.69 21.10
N MET A 76 4.09 -1.66 20.36
CA MET A 76 3.20 -1.80 19.23
C MET A 76 3.89 -2.37 18.00
N ARG A 77 5.21 -2.24 17.87
CA ARG A 77 5.99 -2.71 16.73
C ARG A 77 5.74 -4.18 16.40
N VAL A 78 5.72 -5.03 17.42
CA VAL A 78 5.52 -6.47 17.23
C VAL A 78 4.11 -6.77 16.72
N ARG A 79 3.11 -6.04 17.20
CA ARG A 79 1.71 -6.22 16.81
C ARG A 79 1.40 -5.63 15.45
N ALA A 80 2.01 -4.51 15.12
CA ALA A 80 1.80 -3.82 13.85
C ALA A 80 2.71 -4.32 12.72
N THR A 81 3.72 -5.13 13.04
CA THR A 81 4.68 -5.68 12.07
C THR A 81 5.38 -4.59 11.25
N ILE A 82 5.76 -3.50 11.89
CA ILE A 82 6.43 -2.36 11.24
C ILE A 82 7.95 -2.46 11.32
N THR A 83 8.63 -1.88 10.34
CA THR A 83 10.08 -1.79 10.30
C THR A 83 10.62 -0.74 11.28
N ASP A 84 11.93 -0.73 11.52
CA ASP A 84 12.57 0.31 12.33
C ASP A 84 12.46 1.69 11.69
N GLU A 85 12.47 1.75 10.37
CA GLU A 85 12.28 3.00 9.63
C GLU A 85 10.86 3.52 9.79
N ASP A 86 9.87 2.66 9.59
CA ASP A 86 8.45 3.02 9.82
C ASP A 86 8.23 3.48 11.26
N MET A 87 8.83 2.80 12.23
CA MET A 87 8.73 3.18 13.63
C MET A 87 9.28 4.58 13.91
N ARG A 88 10.42 4.93 13.30
CA ARG A 88 11.00 6.28 13.41
C ARG A 88 10.09 7.34 12.81
N ALA A 89 9.55 7.07 11.62
CA ALA A 89 8.63 7.98 10.95
C ALA A 89 7.33 8.18 11.77
N VAL A 90 6.74 7.09 12.27
CA VAL A 90 5.56 7.15 13.13
C VAL A 90 5.84 7.90 14.43
N LEU A 91 6.99 7.64 15.06
CA LEU A 91 7.38 8.37 16.27
C LEU A 91 7.49 9.87 16.01
N PHE A 92 8.12 10.25 14.90
CA PHE A 92 8.22 11.65 14.51
C PHE A 92 6.84 12.28 14.34
N TYR A 93 5.95 11.63 13.61
CA TYR A 93 4.57 12.08 13.40
C TYR A 93 3.79 12.24 14.72
N MET A 94 3.93 11.29 15.64
CA MET A 94 3.18 11.26 16.88
C MET A 94 3.68 12.25 17.94
N THR A 95 4.86 12.84 17.75
CA THR A 95 5.49 13.75 18.72
C THR A 95 5.50 15.22 18.31
N GLN A 96 4.89 15.55 17.15
CA GLN A 96 4.76 16.93 16.65
C GLN A 96 3.65 17.72 17.33
#